data_6c517809a44a410dc9c15181e4e667a9
#
_entry.id   6c517809a44a410dc9c15181e4e667a9
#
_cell.length_a   1.000
_cell.length_b   1.000
_cell.length_c   1.000
_cell.angle_alpha   90.00
_cell.angle_beta   90.00
_cell.angle_gamma   90.00
#
_symmetry.space_group_name_H-M   'P 1'
#
loop_
_entity.id
_entity.type
_entity.pdbx_description
1 polymer ?
#
loop_
_entity_poly.entity_id
_entity_poly.type
_entity_poly.pdbx_seq_one_letter_code
_entity_poly.pdbx_strand_id
1 'polypeptide(L)'
;EARFSAAVDAKQSEDTVVIARTDAYGSANGDWEEHVARGRLYADCGVDLVWPEMPDPSREDAVAYAETLHETHPEVDLAFNYSSSFAWSEEDDPLTFQELGDLGYQYIFITLYALHSGAHAVYEDMESIAENDERAQFDLESRYLGHETESHHELSFVSRFQDIEARYDPEARQRMEKSAGFTENENEPLTSGQDD
;
A
#
# COMPACT_ATOMS: atom_id res chain seq x y z
N GLU A 1 -23.77 -11.52 7.84
CA GLU A 1 -24.33 -10.78 8.96
C GLU A 1 -23.54 -11.04 10.23
N ALA A 2 -23.67 -12.19 10.90
CA ALA A 2 -23.09 -12.48 12.23
C ALA A 2 -21.59 -12.15 12.38
N ARG A 3 -20.79 -12.32 11.34
CA ARG A 3 -19.34 -12.04 11.41
C ARG A 3 -19.05 -10.53 11.46
N PHE A 4 -19.78 -9.74 10.68
CA PHE A 4 -19.58 -8.28 10.65
C PHE A 4 -20.17 -7.64 11.90
N SER A 5 -21.36 -8.06 12.36
CA SER A 5 -21.89 -7.62 13.64
C SER A 5 -20.91 -7.89 14.79
N ALA A 6 -20.33 -9.09 14.83
CA ALA A 6 -19.31 -9.41 15.84
C ALA A 6 -18.03 -8.58 15.72
N ALA A 7 -17.60 -8.23 14.51
CA ALA A 7 -16.42 -7.38 14.29
C ALA A 7 -16.69 -5.93 14.73
N VAL A 8 -17.86 -5.40 14.43
CA VAL A 8 -18.30 -4.07 14.88
C VAL A 8 -18.41 -4.02 16.39
N ASP A 9 -19.06 -5.01 17.01
CA ASP A 9 -19.21 -5.11 18.48
C ASP A 9 -17.86 -5.25 19.19
N ALA A 10 -16.85 -5.82 18.53
CA ALA A 10 -15.53 -6.02 19.10
C ALA A 10 -14.60 -4.78 19.02
N LYS A 11 -15.04 -3.71 18.38
CA LYS A 11 -14.26 -2.45 18.32
C LYS A 11 -14.00 -1.93 19.73
N GLN A 12 -12.72 -1.63 20.03
CA GLN A 12 -12.32 -1.06 21.32
C GLN A 12 -12.03 0.45 21.24
N SER A 13 -12.00 0.99 20.05
CA SER A 13 -11.77 2.41 19.77
C SER A 13 -12.57 2.84 18.55
N GLU A 14 -13.03 4.07 18.56
CA GLU A 14 -13.65 4.71 17.39
C GLU A 14 -12.67 4.88 16.23
N ASP A 15 -11.36 4.88 16.51
CA ASP A 15 -10.31 4.93 15.48
C ASP A 15 -10.16 3.60 14.71
N THR A 16 -10.80 2.52 15.18
CA THR A 16 -10.80 1.23 14.49
C THR A 16 -11.85 1.24 13.39
N VAL A 17 -11.41 1.10 12.14
CA VAL A 17 -12.27 1.07 10.96
C VAL A 17 -12.55 -0.37 10.53
N VAL A 18 -13.83 -0.74 10.39
CA VAL A 18 -14.27 -2.03 9.87
C VAL A 18 -14.72 -1.86 8.43
N ILE A 19 -13.96 -2.42 7.50
CA ILE A 19 -14.26 -2.41 6.06
C ILE A 19 -14.81 -3.78 5.66
N ALA A 20 -16.03 -3.83 5.11
CA ALA A 20 -16.66 -5.06 4.66
C ALA A 20 -16.59 -5.20 3.13
N ARG A 21 -15.82 -6.19 2.67
CA ARG A 21 -15.66 -6.46 1.24
C ARG A 21 -16.67 -7.49 0.74
N THR A 22 -17.21 -7.26 -0.46
CA THR A 22 -17.95 -8.26 -1.24
C THR A 22 -17.30 -8.48 -2.60
N ASP A 23 -17.12 -9.75 -2.98
CA ASP A 23 -16.61 -10.19 -4.29
C ASP A 23 -17.73 -10.86 -5.11
N ALA A 24 -19.00 -10.65 -4.75
CA ALA A 24 -20.10 -11.39 -5.35
C ALA A 24 -20.21 -11.14 -6.86
N TYR A 25 -20.01 -9.89 -7.32
CA TYR A 25 -20.16 -9.54 -8.73
C TYR A 25 -19.17 -10.29 -9.65
N GLY A 26 -17.92 -10.45 -9.22
CA GLY A 26 -16.89 -11.16 -9.98
C GLY A 26 -16.79 -12.66 -9.70
N SER A 27 -17.64 -13.23 -8.83
CA SER A 27 -17.56 -14.64 -8.45
C SER A 27 -18.39 -15.55 -9.38
N ALA A 28 -17.96 -16.81 -9.54
CA ALA A 28 -18.60 -17.77 -10.45
C ALA A 28 -20.09 -18.05 -10.15
N ASN A 29 -20.54 -17.83 -8.92
CA ASN A 29 -21.93 -18.07 -8.49
C ASN A 29 -22.60 -16.81 -7.92
N GLY A 30 -22.01 -15.65 -8.12
CA GLY A 30 -22.57 -14.37 -7.72
C GLY A 30 -23.02 -13.56 -8.92
N ASP A 31 -23.75 -12.51 -8.64
CA ASP A 31 -24.27 -11.57 -9.61
C ASP A 31 -24.35 -10.16 -9.00
N TRP A 32 -24.85 -9.20 -9.77
CA TRP A 32 -25.01 -7.84 -9.34
C TRP A 32 -26.02 -7.69 -8.18
N GLU A 33 -27.15 -8.41 -8.22
CA GLU A 33 -28.14 -8.37 -7.18
C GLU A 33 -27.57 -8.85 -5.83
N GLU A 34 -26.85 -9.95 -5.84
CA GLU A 34 -26.16 -10.48 -4.66
C GLU A 34 -25.09 -9.51 -4.15
N HIS A 35 -24.36 -8.86 -5.06
CA HIS A 35 -23.33 -7.88 -4.74
C HIS A 35 -23.89 -6.69 -3.95
N VAL A 36 -24.98 -6.09 -4.47
CA VAL A 36 -25.69 -4.98 -3.81
C VAL A 36 -26.35 -5.43 -2.51
N ALA A 37 -27.01 -6.60 -2.50
CA ALA A 37 -27.65 -7.13 -1.30
C ALA A 37 -26.66 -7.34 -0.15
N ARG A 38 -25.45 -7.81 -0.46
CA ARG A 38 -24.37 -7.93 0.55
C ARG A 38 -23.92 -6.58 1.07
N GLY A 39 -23.75 -5.59 0.20
CA GLY A 39 -23.38 -4.23 0.62
C GLY A 39 -24.39 -3.64 1.61
N ARG A 40 -25.69 -3.74 1.30
CA ARG A 40 -26.76 -3.31 2.19
C ARG A 40 -26.74 -4.05 3.53
N LEU A 41 -26.56 -5.38 3.49
CA LEU A 41 -26.45 -6.19 4.70
C LEU A 41 -25.26 -5.80 5.57
N TYR A 42 -24.12 -5.44 4.96
CA TYR A 42 -22.94 -5.00 5.70
C TYR A 42 -23.16 -3.62 6.34
N ALA A 43 -23.78 -2.71 5.61
CA ALA A 43 -24.22 -1.42 6.14
C ALA A 43 -25.17 -1.57 7.33
N ASP A 44 -26.16 -2.47 7.23
CA ASP A 44 -27.07 -2.81 8.35
C ASP A 44 -26.34 -3.37 9.57
N CYS A 45 -25.17 -4.01 9.40
CA CYS A 45 -24.33 -4.46 10.51
C CYS A 45 -23.55 -3.33 11.19
N GLY A 46 -23.57 -2.11 10.65
CA GLY A 46 -22.89 -0.95 11.18
C GLY A 46 -21.37 -0.92 10.88
N VAL A 47 -20.96 -1.49 9.75
CA VAL A 47 -19.57 -1.33 9.28
C VAL A 47 -19.29 0.12 8.90
N ASP A 48 -18.04 0.54 9.02
CA ASP A 48 -17.65 1.93 8.70
C ASP A 48 -17.61 2.17 7.18
N LEU A 49 -17.14 1.17 6.41
CA LEU A 49 -17.10 1.24 4.96
C LEU A 49 -17.54 -0.08 4.31
N VAL A 50 -18.19 0.03 3.16
CA VAL A 50 -18.45 -1.09 2.26
C VAL A 50 -17.48 -1.03 1.09
N TRP A 51 -16.82 -2.15 0.81
CA TRP A 51 -15.94 -2.31 -0.33
C TRP A 51 -16.56 -3.26 -1.36
N PRO A 52 -17.19 -2.72 -2.40
CA PRO A 52 -17.62 -3.51 -3.54
C PRO A 52 -16.41 -3.80 -4.44
N GLU A 53 -15.94 -5.04 -4.51
CA GLU A 53 -14.92 -5.37 -5.48
C GLU A 53 -15.52 -5.45 -6.88
N MET A 54 -15.00 -4.64 -7.77
CA MET A 54 -15.40 -4.65 -9.19
C MET A 54 -14.46 -5.56 -9.98
N PRO A 55 -14.99 -6.40 -10.89
CA PRO A 55 -14.15 -7.28 -11.72
C PRO A 55 -13.34 -6.51 -12.76
N ASP A 56 -13.84 -5.34 -13.19
CA ASP A 56 -13.30 -4.51 -14.25
C ASP A 56 -13.31 -3.02 -13.85
N PRO A 57 -12.50 -2.15 -14.49
CA PRO A 57 -12.49 -0.71 -14.23
C PRO A 57 -13.71 -0.01 -14.84
N SER A 58 -14.91 -0.43 -14.48
CA SER A 58 -16.15 0.10 -15.02
C SER A 58 -16.62 1.34 -14.27
N ARG A 59 -16.64 2.50 -14.98
CA ARG A 59 -17.26 3.72 -14.49
C ARG A 59 -18.74 3.51 -14.17
N GLU A 60 -19.44 2.82 -15.07
CA GLU A 60 -20.88 2.58 -14.96
C GLU A 60 -21.22 1.77 -13.71
N ASP A 61 -20.45 0.72 -13.43
CA ASP A 61 -20.66 -0.12 -12.26
C ASP A 61 -20.35 0.63 -10.95
N ALA A 62 -19.27 1.43 -10.93
CA ALA A 62 -18.93 2.22 -9.76
C ALA A 62 -20.03 3.25 -9.41
N VAL A 63 -20.55 3.96 -10.41
CA VAL A 63 -21.66 4.91 -10.25
C VAL A 63 -22.92 4.18 -9.81
N ALA A 64 -23.31 3.11 -10.52
CA ALA A 64 -24.52 2.37 -10.23
C ALA A 64 -24.51 1.76 -8.82
N TYR A 65 -23.35 1.26 -8.36
CA TYR A 65 -23.25 0.70 -7.01
C TYR A 65 -23.41 1.78 -5.94
N ALA A 66 -22.69 2.89 -6.08
CA ALA A 66 -22.76 4.00 -5.13
C ALA A 66 -24.19 4.54 -5.02
N GLU A 67 -24.83 4.85 -6.15
CA GLU A 67 -26.21 5.33 -6.19
C GLU A 67 -27.18 4.33 -5.53
N THR A 68 -27.07 3.04 -5.89
CA THR A 68 -27.97 1.99 -5.39
C THR A 68 -27.80 1.74 -3.88
N LEU A 69 -26.58 1.80 -3.35
CA LEU A 69 -26.35 1.65 -1.91
C LEU A 69 -26.86 2.89 -1.16
N HIS A 70 -26.52 4.08 -1.64
CA HIS A 70 -26.85 5.34 -0.99
C HIS A 70 -28.35 5.69 -1.05
N GLU A 71 -29.16 5.06 -1.92
CA GLU A 71 -30.61 5.14 -1.83
C GLU A 71 -31.16 4.70 -0.46
N THR A 72 -30.49 3.74 0.19
CA THR A 72 -30.95 3.15 1.46
C THR A 72 -30.00 3.44 2.62
N HIS A 73 -28.72 3.67 2.36
CA HIS A 73 -27.66 3.88 3.36
C HIS A 73 -26.77 5.07 2.96
N PRO A 74 -27.33 6.30 2.94
CA PRO A 74 -26.62 7.49 2.44
C PRO A 74 -25.43 7.92 3.31
N GLU A 75 -25.34 7.41 4.55
CA GLU A 75 -24.28 7.72 5.52
C GLU A 75 -23.08 6.75 5.45
N VAL A 76 -23.20 5.65 4.70
CA VAL A 76 -22.13 4.64 4.63
C VAL A 76 -21.10 5.03 3.59
N ASP A 77 -19.85 5.15 4.03
CA ASP A 77 -18.75 5.39 3.13
C ASP A 77 -18.39 4.14 2.32
N LEU A 78 -17.82 4.35 1.14
CA LEU A 78 -17.38 3.30 0.24
C LEU A 78 -15.86 3.25 0.15
N ALA A 79 -15.33 2.05 -0.06
CA ALA A 79 -13.93 1.82 -0.40
C ALA A 79 -13.80 1.38 -1.85
N PHE A 80 -12.77 1.84 -2.56
CA PHE A 80 -12.50 1.50 -3.95
C PHE A 80 -11.10 0.98 -4.15
N ASN A 81 -11.00 -0.15 -4.87
CA ASN A 81 -9.74 -0.72 -5.31
C ASN A 81 -9.35 -0.16 -6.68
N TYR A 82 -8.52 0.87 -6.69
CA TYR A 82 -7.96 1.42 -7.92
C TYR A 82 -6.71 0.64 -8.32
N SER A 83 -6.91 -0.64 -8.67
CA SER A 83 -5.79 -1.55 -8.94
C SER A 83 -5.01 -1.17 -10.19
N SER A 84 -3.68 -1.20 -10.10
CA SER A 84 -2.81 -1.05 -11.29
C SER A 84 -2.90 -2.23 -12.27
N SER A 85 -3.61 -3.31 -11.92
CA SER A 85 -3.90 -4.43 -12.83
C SER A 85 -5.09 -4.18 -13.75
N PHE A 86 -5.86 -3.11 -13.55
CA PHE A 86 -7.03 -2.78 -14.37
C PHE A 86 -6.71 -1.98 -15.63
N ALA A 87 -5.43 -1.77 -15.92
CA ALA A 87 -4.99 -1.07 -17.14
C ALA A 87 -5.68 0.31 -17.38
N TRP A 88 -5.85 1.10 -16.31
CA TRP A 88 -6.49 2.43 -16.37
C TRP A 88 -5.94 3.34 -17.47
N SER A 89 -4.69 3.14 -17.89
CA SER A 89 -4.06 3.90 -18.97
C SER A 89 -4.59 3.57 -20.37
N GLU A 90 -5.35 2.50 -20.51
CA GLU A 90 -5.97 2.05 -21.77
C GLU A 90 -7.45 2.49 -21.85
N GLU A 91 -8.02 3.01 -20.76
CA GLU A 91 -9.38 3.52 -20.73
C GLU A 91 -9.47 4.90 -21.40
N ASP A 92 -10.49 5.12 -22.22
CA ASP A 92 -10.74 6.41 -22.89
C ASP A 92 -11.17 7.49 -21.89
N ASP A 93 -11.88 7.12 -20.82
CA ASP A 93 -12.40 8.01 -19.78
C ASP A 93 -12.28 7.36 -18.38
N PRO A 94 -11.05 7.23 -17.85
CA PRO A 94 -10.85 6.58 -16.56
C PRO A 94 -11.46 7.41 -15.43
N LEU A 95 -12.01 6.73 -14.41
CA LEU A 95 -12.47 7.37 -13.18
C LEU A 95 -11.33 8.08 -12.48
N THR A 96 -11.55 9.34 -12.11
CA THR A 96 -10.63 10.10 -11.28
C THR A 96 -10.90 9.88 -9.79
N PHE A 97 -9.91 10.15 -8.93
CA PHE A 97 -10.11 10.10 -7.47
C PHE A 97 -11.13 11.12 -6.98
N GLN A 98 -11.21 12.28 -7.65
CA GLN A 98 -12.20 13.29 -7.32
C GLN A 98 -13.62 12.78 -7.59
N GLU A 99 -13.86 12.19 -8.75
CA GLU A 99 -15.17 11.63 -9.09
C GLU A 99 -15.56 10.48 -8.16
N LEU A 100 -14.62 9.61 -7.82
CA LEU A 100 -14.86 8.56 -6.81
C LEU A 100 -15.24 9.15 -5.45
N GLY A 101 -14.52 10.19 -5.00
CA GLY A 101 -14.86 10.91 -3.76
C GLY A 101 -16.24 11.53 -3.79
N ASP A 102 -16.64 12.15 -4.91
CA ASP A 102 -17.97 12.76 -5.10
C ASP A 102 -19.10 11.71 -5.10
N LEU A 103 -18.80 10.45 -5.48
CA LEU A 103 -19.69 9.30 -5.40
C LEU A 103 -19.78 8.67 -4.01
N GLY A 104 -18.92 9.07 -3.05
CA GLY A 104 -18.89 8.52 -1.70
C GLY A 104 -17.83 7.46 -1.47
N TYR A 105 -16.93 7.20 -2.43
CA TYR A 105 -15.75 6.36 -2.20
C TYR A 105 -14.68 7.15 -1.46
N GLN A 106 -14.78 7.16 -0.12
CA GLN A 106 -13.90 7.96 0.74
C GLN A 106 -12.56 7.28 1.03
N TYR A 107 -12.44 5.98 0.77
CA TYR A 107 -11.21 5.23 0.92
C TYR A 107 -10.80 4.59 -0.40
N ILE A 108 -9.80 5.18 -1.05
CA ILE A 108 -9.28 4.71 -2.34
C ILE A 108 -7.87 4.17 -2.12
N PHE A 109 -7.63 2.94 -2.51
CA PHE A 109 -6.30 2.32 -2.41
C PHE A 109 -5.85 1.77 -3.75
N ILE A 110 -4.58 2.01 -4.06
CA ILE A 110 -3.98 1.61 -5.33
C ILE A 110 -3.20 0.31 -5.09
N THR A 111 -3.89 -0.82 -5.22
CA THR A 111 -3.24 -2.11 -5.06
C THR A 111 -2.22 -2.37 -6.16
N LEU A 112 -1.18 -3.12 -5.83
CA LEU A 112 -0.08 -3.50 -6.71
C LEU A 112 0.80 -2.34 -7.23
N TYR A 113 0.45 -1.08 -6.98
CA TYR A 113 1.22 0.07 -7.47
C TYR A 113 2.69 0.01 -7.03
N ALA A 114 2.92 -0.13 -5.72
CA ALA A 114 4.28 -0.21 -5.18
C ALA A 114 5.03 -1.45 -5.67
N LEU A 115 4.31 -2.60 -5.80
CA LEU A 115 4.90 -3.82 -6.33
C LEU A 115 5.33 -3.66 -7.79
N HIS A 116 4.45 -3.14 -8.65
CA HIS A 116 4.77 -2.93 -10.07
C HIS A 116 5.87 -1.88 -10.24
N SER A 117 5.81 -0.76 -9.48
CA SER A 117 6.85 0.28 -9.51
C SER A 117 8.21 -0.28 -9.12
N GLY A 118 8.29 -1.02 -8.01
CA GLY A 118 9.55 -1.61 -7.56
C GLY A 118 10.06 -2.69 -8.52
N ALA A 119 9.19 -3.60 -8.99
CA ALA A 119 9.57 -4.65 -9.93
C ALA A 119 10.06 -4.07 -11.26
N HIS A 120 9.39 -3.04 -11.78
CA HIS A 120 9.78 -2.39 -13.03
C HIS A 120 11.12 -1.67 -12.87
N ALA A 121 11.30 -0.90 -11.81
CA ALA A 121 12.58 -0.21 -11.56
C ALA A 121 13.75 -1.19 -11.45
N VAL A 122 13.59 -2.29 -10.71
CA VAL A 122 14.62 -3.34 -10.61
C VAL A 122 14.88 -3.98 -11.96
N TYR A 123 13.85 -4.24 -12.76
CA TYR A 123 14.01 -4.82 -14.10
C TYR A 123 14.84 -3.91 -15.01
N GLU A 124 14.50 -2.62 -15.09
CA GLU A 124 15.23 -1.63 -15.90
C GLU A 124 16.69 -1.48 -15.43
N ASP A 125 16.93 -1.44 -14.13
CA ASP A 125 18.29 -1.34 -13.60
C ASP A 125 19.11 -2.61 -13.89
N MET A 126 18.50 -3.81 -13.88
CA MET A 126 19.19 -5.04 -14.25
C MET A 126 19.50 -5.11 -15.76
N GLU A 127 18.59 -4.66 -16.62
CA GLU A 127 18.91 -4.51 -18.06
C GLU A 127 20.06 -3.52 -18.28
N SER A 128 20.03 -2.38 -17.57
CA SER A 128 21.09 -1.38 -17.66
C SER A 128 22.47 -1.94 -17.24
N ILE A 129 22.53 -2.75 -16.17
CA ILE A 129 23.79 -3.42 -15.78
C ILE A 129 24.28 -4.38 -16.87
N ALA A 130 23.38 -5.13 -17.49
CA ALA A 130 23.73 -6.09 -18.54
C ALA A 130 24.27 -5.41 -19.80
N GLU A 131 23.84 -4.17 -20.09
CA GLU A 131 24.19 -3.42 -21.29
C GLU A 131 25.37 -2.44 -21.09
N ASN A 132 25.54 -1.91 -19.87
CA ASN A 132 26.39 -0.75 -19.59
C ASN A 132 27.45 -0.99 -18.50
N ASP A 133 27.54 -2.21 -17.97
CA ASP A 133 28.48 -2.59 -16.92
C ASP A 133 28.45 -1.62 -15.70
N GLU A 134 29.63 -1.19 -15.21
CA GLU A 134 29.76 -0.28 -14.06
C GLU A 134 29.11 1.10 -14.27
N ARG A 135 28.87 1.50 -15.49
CA ARG A 135 28.22 2.79 -15.78
C ARG A 135 26.78 2.81 -15.25
N ALA A 136 26.08 1.68 -15.29
CA ALA A 136 24.74 1.55 -14.72
C ALA A 136 24.74 1.81 -13.20
N GLN A 137 25.80 1.36 -12.50
CA GLN A 137 25.98 1.64 -11.06
C GLN A 137 26.14 3.16 -10.81
N PHE A 138 26.95 3.84 -11.60
CA PHE A 138 27.13 5.30 -11.46
C PHE A 138 25.84 6.08 -11.73
N ASP A 139 25.07 5.65 -12.71
CA ASP A 139 23.79 6.25 -13.05
C ASP A 139 22.75 6.03 -11.93
N LEU A 140 22.72 4.83 -11.32
CA LEU A 140 21.88 4.54 -10.17
C LEU A 140 22.26 5.42 -8.98
N GLU A 141 23.54 5.47 -8.61
CA GLU A 141 24.02 6.32 -7.51
C GLU A 141 23.66 7.79 -7.71
N SER A 142 23.78 8.31 -8.91
CA SER A 142 23.41 9.71 -9.23
C SER A 142 21.93 10.03 -8.99
N ARG A 143 21.05 9.02 -9.00
CA ARG A 143 19.61 9.18 -8.78
C ARG A 143 19.22 9.21 -7.31
N TYR A 144 19.93 8.46 -6.45
CA TYR A 144 19.57 8.35 -5.04
C TYR A 144 20.45 9.16 -4.07
N LEU A 145 21.67 9.55 -4.47
CA LEU A 145 22.55 10.38 -3.64
C LEU A 145 21.88 11.71 -3.28
N GLY A 146 21.79 12.00 -2.00
CA GLY A 146 21.09 13.17 -1.46
C GLY A 146 19.56 13.03 -1.39
N HIS A 147 19.01 11.86 -1.73
CA HIS A 147 17.59 11.54 -1.59
C HIS A 147 17.31 10.79 -0.28
N GLU A 148 16.08 10.85 0.22
CA GLU A 148 15.66 10.15 1.44
C GLU A 148 15.88 8.63 1.39
N THR A 149 16.00 8.05 0.19
CA THR A 149 16.28 6.62 -0.03
C THR A 149 17.77 6.27 -0.05
N GLU A 150 18.65 7.24 0.18
CA GLU A 150 20.10 7.01 0.17
C GLU A 150 20.56 6.07 1.28
N SER A 151 20.03 6.25 2.48
CA SER A 151 20.42 5.44 3.64
C SER A 151 19.65 4.12 3.70
N HIS A 152 20.29 3.02 3.31
CA HIS A 152 19.69 1.69 3.41
C HIS A 152 19.52 1.24 4.87
N HIS A 153 20.33 1.75 5.81
CA HIS A 153 20.17 1.46 7.24
C HIS A 153 18.88 2.09 7.80
N GLU A 154 18.53 3.29 7.40
CA GLU A 154 17.26 3.92 7.79
C GLU A 154 16.07 3.19 7.17
N LEU A 155 16.15 2.88 5.87
CA LEU A 155 15.12 2.09 5.17
C LEU A 155 14.89 0.71 5.80
N SER A 156 15.96 0.10 6.34
CA SER A 156 15.90 -1.22 6.99
C SER A 156 15.62 -1.14 8.49
N PHE A 157 15.39 0.05 9.04
CA PHE A 157 15.15 0.26 10.47
C PHE A 157 16.24 -0.28 11.39
N VAL A 158 17.52 -0.24 10.96
CA VAL A 158 18.65 -0.80 11.70
C VAL A 158 18.74 -0.23 13.12
N SER A 159 18.60 1.09 13.30
CA SER A 159 18.62 1.74 14.61
C SER A 159 17.57 1.16 15.57
N ARG A 160 16.36 0.88 15.07
CA ARG A 160 15.29 0.27 15.87
C ARG A 160 15.65 -1.15 16.31
N PHE A 161 16.27 -1.95 15.43
CA PHE A 161 16.71 -3.29 15.80
C PHE A 161 17.84 -3.24 16.81
N GLN A 162 18.80 -2.31 16.68
CA GLN A 162 19.86 -2.06 17.64
C GLN A 162 19.32 -1.68 19.03
N ASP A 163 18.29 -0.83 19.09
CA ASP A 163 17.64 -0.47 20.35
C ASP A 163 16.93 -1.66 21.02
N ILE A 164 16.34 -2.53 20.23
CA ILE A 164 15.73 -3.76 20.75
C ILE A 164 16.82 -4.69 21.29
N GLU A 165 17.89 -4.91 20.52
CA GLU A 165 19.01 -5.76 20.91
C GLU A 165 19.69 -5.28 22.21
N ALA A 166 19.93 -3.97 22.33
CA ALA A 166 20.55 -3.35 23.50
C ALA A 166 19.77 -3.56 24.82
N ARG A 167 18.45 -3.88 24.74
CA ARG A 167 17.66 -4.25 25.93
C ARG A 167 18.00 -5.60 26.50
N TYR A 168 18.53 -6.51 25.65
CA TYR A 168 18.85 -7.90 26.02
C TYR A 168 20.35 -8.12 26.09
N ASP A 169 21.14 -7.38 25.33
CA ASP A 169 22.60 -7.40 25.30
C ASP A 169 23.17 -5.97 25.27
N PRO A 170 23.44 -5.38 26.44
CA PRO A 170 23.95 -4.01 26.54
C PRO A 170 25.29 -3.76 25.84
N GLU A 171 26.08 -4.82 25.57
CA GLU A 171 27.36 -4.70 24.87
C GLU A 171 27.23 -4.80 23.34
N ALA A 172 26.04 -5.16 22.83
CA ALA A 172 25.82 -5.33 21.39
C ALA A 172 26.12 -4.03 20.63
N ARG A 173 25.62 -2.90 21.11
CA ARG A 173 25.85 -1.58 20.51
C ARG A 173 27.33 -1.23 20.38
N GLN A 174 28.13 -1.48 21.44
CA GLN A 174 29.58 -1.21 21.40
C GLN A 174 30.32 -2.12 20.41
N ARG A 175 29.85 -3.36 20.21
CA ARG A 175 30.40 -4.26 19.21
C ARG A 175 30.11 -3.78 17.80
N MET A 176 28.90 -3.28 17.57
CA MET A 176 28.47 -2.76 16.27
C MET A 176 29.21 -1.47 15.89
N GLU A 177 29.33 -0.52 16.81
CA GLU A 177 30.09 0.73 16.61
C GLU A 177 31.56 0.52 16.21
N LYS A 178 32.14 -0.65 16.53
CA LYS A 178 33.48 -1.04 16.15
C LYS A 178 33.55 -1.82 14.85
N SER A 179 32.41 -2.11 14.22
CA SER A 179 32.36 -2.90 13.00
C SER A 179 32.31 -1.98 11.79
N ALA A 180 33.16 -2.21 10.81
CA ALA A 180 33.12 -1.49 9.53
C ALA A 180 31.76 -1.70 8.85
N GLY A 181 31.16 -0.64 8.31
CA GLY A 181 29.86 -0.69 7.62
C GLY A 181 28.62 -0.44 8.50
N PHE A 182 28.78 -0.15 9.80
CA PHE A 182 27.69 0.22 10.70
C PHE A 182 27.81 1.67 11.19
N THR A 183 28.32 2.56 10.38
CA THR A 183 28.37 4.00 10.69
C THR A 183 27.04 4.65 10.27
N GLU A 184 26.54 5.59 11.07
CA GLU A 184 25.29 6.34 10.77
C GLU A 184 25.41 7.18 9.48
N ASN A 185 26.62 7.44 9.00
CA ASN A 185 26.93 8.15 7.76
C ASN A 185 27.66 7.23 6.79
N GLU A 186 26.92 6.49 5.99
CA GLU A 186 27.45 5.59 4.95
C GLU A 186 28.29 6.33 3.90
N ASN A 187 28.10 7.65 3.77
CA ASN A 187 28.79 8.52 2.82
C ASN A 187 30.00 9.26 3.42
N GLU A 188 30.33 9.09 4.69
CA GLU A 188 31.62 9.53 5.16
C GLU A 188 32.71 8.56 4.65
N PRO A 189 33.67 9.05 3.85
CA PRO A 189 34.78 8.18 3.42
C PRO A 189 35.45 7.62 4.67
N LEU A 190 35.62 6.30 4.72
CA LEU A 190 36.39 5.61 5.76
C LEU A 190 37.73 6.37 5.90
N THR A 191 37.85 7.18 6.94
CA THR A 191 39.13 7.81 7.25
C THR A 191 40.09 6.66 7.49
N SER A 192 41.01 6.44 6.53
CA SER A 192 42.08 5.52 6.67
C SER A 192 42.75 5.79 8.01
N GLY A 193 42.69 4.78 8.91
CA GLY A 193 43.31 4.88 10.22
C GLY A 193 44.69 5.44 10.05
N GLN A 194 44.97 6.53 10.74
CA GLN A 194 46.32 7.01 10.91
C GLN A 194 47.03 5.94 11.76
N ASP A 195 47.95 5.25 11.11
CA ASP A 195 48.97 4.48 11.80
C ASP A 195 49.73 5.41 12.74
N ASP A 196 49.68 5.14 14.05
CA ASP A 196 50.69 5.49 15.02
C ASP A 196 51.30 4.23 15.63
#